data_61dd5ab8d879abd0105d0aed2dd93ee0
#
_entry.id   61dd5ab8d879abd0105d0aed2dd93ee0
#
_cell.length_a   1.000
_cell.length_b   1.000
_cell.length_c   1.000
_cell.angle_alpha   90.00
_cell.angle_beta   90.00
_cell.angle_gamma   90.00
#
_symmetry.space_group_name_H-M   'P 1'
#
loop_
_entity.id
_entity.type
_entity.pdbx_description
1 polymer ?
#
loop_
_entity_poly.entity_id
_entity_poly.type
_entity_poly.pdbx_seq_one_letter_code
_entity_poly.pdbx_strand_id
1 'polypeptide(L)'
;MSINALSYIGVNSDKIEEWQDFATKNLGMQKTDYSKKSLFFRMDDQKQRFTISGEPGDKLAFLGWEVEEKSDLQKYAKRLEDNGTDVFIGDKSLADMRFVDELIYFDDPVGNRIELIYSPHIDNSPFVPGRPISGFKTDVCGLGHAVLHVSNVDMLIPFYLSLIHI
;
A
#
# COMPACT_ATOMS: atom_id res chain seq x y z
N MET A 1 -6.77 -4.72 -18.25
CA MET A 1 -5.63 -4.68 -17.30
C MET A 1 -5.46 -3.22 -16.91
N SER A 2 -5.88 -2.88 -15.71
CA SER A 2 -5.75 -1.51 -15.19
C SER A 2 -5.34 -1.55 -13.71
N ILE A 3 -4.56 -0.56 -13.30
CA ILE A 3 -4.33 -0.23 -11.90
C ILE A 3 -5.38 0.83 -11.56
N ASN A 4 -6.21 0.53 -10.56
CA ASN A 4 -7.37 1.37 -10.24
C ASN A 4 -7.05 2.42 -9.19
N ALA A 5 -6.34 2.03 -8.13
CA ALA A 5 -6.15 2.90 -6.98
C ALA A 5 -4.86 2.61 -6.22
N LEU A 6 -4.33 3.61 -5.54
CA LEU A 6 -3.37 3.42 -4.47
C LEU A 6 -4.14 2.96 -3.22
N SER A 7 -4.07 1.66 -2.93
CA SER A 7 -4.87 1.05 -1.87
C SER A 7 -4.30 1.31 -0.49
N TYR A 8 -3.00 1.09 -0.30
CA TYR A 8 -2.36 1.28 1.00
C TYR A 8 -0.87 1.65 0.90
N ILE A 9 -0.33 2.14 2.01
CA ILE A 9 1.08 2.49 2.18
C ILE A 9 1.62 1.83 3.45
N GLY A 10 2.84 1.31 3.39
CA GLY A 10 3.61 0.86 4.53
C GLY A 10 4.84 1.73 4.78
N VAL A 11 5.11 2.04 6.04
CA VAL A 11 6.27 2.81 6.48
C VAL A 11 6.98 2.04 7.60
N ASN A 12 8.29 1.99 7.55
CA ASN A 12 9.11 1.57 8.67
C ASN A 12 9.44 2.79 9.52
N SER A 13 9.42 2.66 10.84
CA SER A 13 9.82 3.74 11.72
C SER A 13 10.43 3.23 13.01
N ASP A 14 11.56 3.82 13.39
CA ASP A 14 12.20 3.60 14.69
C ASP A 14 11.37 4.19 15.85
N LYS A 15 10.32 4.97 15.55
CA LYS A 15 9.46 5.67 16.51
C LYS A 15 8.00 5.21 16.42
N ILE A 16 7.77 3.92 16.31
CA ILE A 16 6.43 3.34 16.16
C ILE A 16 5.44 3.81 17.24
N GLU A 17 5.91 4.05 18.47
CA GLU A 17 5.06 4.51 19.57
C GLU A 17 4.51 5.93 19.34
N GLU A 18 5.29 6.82 18.74
CA GLU A 18 4.86 8.19 18.41
C GLU A 18 3.80 8.18 17.29
N TRP A 19 3.86 7.21 16.38
CA TRP A 19 2.95 7.09 15.25
C TRP A 19 1.50 6.86 15.64
N GLN A 20 1.23 6.17 16.75
CA GLN A 20 -0.15 5.95 17.18
C GLN A 20 -0.88 7.27 17.40
N ASP A 21 -0.30 8.16 18.19
CA ASP A 21 -0.88 9.45 18.50
C ASP A 21 -0.89 10.38 17.29
N PHE A 22 0.18 10.38 16.51
CA PHE A 22 0.27 11.18 15.29
C PHE A 22 -0.80 10.78 14.28
N ALA A 23 -0.92 9.49 13.95
CA ALA A 23 -1.89 9.01 12.96
C ALA A 23 -3.34 9.23 13.40
N THR A 24 -3.64 9.02 14.69
CA THR A 24 -5.01 9.19 15.18
C THR A 24 -5.36 10.63 15.48
N LYS A 25 -4.59 11.30 16.35
CA LYS A 25 -4.93 12.64 16.87
C LYS A 25 -4.62 13.77 15.87
N ASN A 26 -3.54 13.62 15.07
CA ASN A 26 -3.14 14.67 14.14
C ASN A 26 -3.70 14.40 12.73
N LEU A 27 -3.57 13.18 12.19
CA LEU A 27 -4.08 12.86 10.87
C LEU A 27 -5.57 12.47 10.87
N GLY A 28 -6.09 11.94 11.97
CA GLY A 28 -7.50 11.55 12.09
C GLY A 28 -7.80 10.14 11.61
N MET A 29 -6.78 9.32 11.39
CA MET A 29 -6.94 7.91 11.02
C MET A 29 -7.54 7.10 12.18
N GLN A 30 -8.24 6.03 11.86
CA GLN A 30 -8.72 5.08 12.85
C GLN A 30 -7.71 3.95 13.00
N LYS A 31 -7.17 3.79 14.21
CA LYS A 31 -6.38 2.60 14.53
C LYS A 31 -7.30 1.38 14.54
N THR A 32 -6.90 0.33 13.85
CA THR A 32 -7.68 -0.92 13.79
C THR A 32 -7.02 -1.99 14.63
N ASP A 33 -6.11 -2.71 14.06
CA ASP A 33 -5.41 -3.78 14.73
C ASP A 33 -3.99 -3.36 15.09
N TYR A 34 -3.33 -4.14 15.91
CA TYR A 34 -1.93 -3.92 16.24
C TYR A 34 -1.25 -5.23 16.58
N SER A 35 0.02 -5.30 16.26
CA SER A 35 0.93 -6.27 16.84
C SER A 35 1.99 -5.53 17.67
N LYS A 36 2.83 -6.27 18.41
CA LYS A 36 3.96 -5.64 19.12
C LYS A 36 4.94 -4.94 18.19
N LYS A 37 4.86 -5.19 16.87
CA LYS A 37 5.80 -4.70 15.87
C LYS A 37 5.15 -3.87 14.75
N SER A 38 3.83 -3.74 14.73
CA SER A 38 3.14 -3.03 13.65
C SER A 38 1.85 -2.39 14.15
N LEU A 39 1.54 -1.21 13.59
CA LEU A 39 0.28 -0.49 13.76
C LEU A 39 -0.43 -0.45 12.41
N PHE A 40 -1.72 -0.66 12.43
CA PHE A 40 -2.58 -0.62 11.25
C PHE A 40 -3.64 0.45 11.41
N PHE A 41 -3.85 1.21 10.34
CA PHE A 41 -4.81 2.30 10.32
C PHE A 41 -5.69 2.23 9.07
N ARG A 42 -6.95 2.57 9.25
CA ARG A 42 -7.91 2.79 8.17
C ARG A 42 -8.28 4.26 8.05
N MET A 43 -8.76 4.63 6.88
CA MET A 43 -9.21 5.98 6.55
C MET A 43 -10.64 5.98 5.99
N ASP A 44 -11.17 4.80 5.71
CA ASP A 44 -12.49 4.54 5.15
C ASP A 44 -12.98 3.13 5.57
N ASP A 45 -13.74 2.46 4.72
CA ASP A 45 -14.26 1.11 4.94
C ASP A 45 -13.25 0.00 4.67
N GLN A 46 -12.13 0.24 3.97
CA GLN A 46 -11.07 -0.78 3.87
C GLN A 46 -10.40 -1.01 5.24
N LYS A 47 -10.08 -2.27 5.52
CA LYS A 47 -9.46 -2.67 6.81
C LYS A 47 -8.10 -2.04 7.05
N GLN A 48 -7.38 -1.71 5.97
CA GLN A 48 -6.06 -1.11 6.04
C GLN A 48 -5.85 -0.09 4.92
N ARG A 49 -5.33 1.07 5.29
CA ARG A 49 -4.81 2.10 4.38
C ARG A 49 -3.38 2.46 4.71
N PHE A 50 -3.00 2.32 5.97
CA PHE A 50 -1.67 2.72 6.40
C PHE A 50 -1.13 1.74 7.43
N THR A 51 0.10 1.27 7.22
CA THR A 51 0.80 0.38 8.14
C THR A 51 2.10 1.03 8.59
N ILE A 52 2.34 1.05 9.89
CA ILE A 52 3.64 1.40 10.45
C ILE A 52 4.27 0.15 11.03
N SER A 53 5.47 -0.17 10.58
CA SER A 53 6.28 -1.26 11.12
C SER A 53 7.43 -0.70 11.96
N GLY A 54 7.71 -1.35 13.10
CA GLY A 54 8.89 -1.08 13.93
C GLY A 54 10.20 -1.66 13.38
N GLU A 55 10.23 -2.04 12.09
CA GLU A 55 11.49 -2.38 11.43
C GLU A 55 12.37 -1.14 11.28
N PRO A 56 13.71 -1.29 11.37
CA PRO A 56 14.62 -0.15 11.44
C PRO A 56 14.62 0.70 10.17
N GLY A 57 14.87 1.98 10.37
CA GLY A 57 15.05 2.99 9.32
C GLY A 57 13.76 3.68 8.94
N ASP A 58 13.64 4.97 9.23
CA ASP A 58 12.49 5.81 8.87
C ASP A 58 12.38 5.96 7.34
N LYS A 59 11.62 5.05 6.68
CA LYS A 59 11.50 4.98 5.22
C LYS A 59 10.19 4.35 4.76
N LEU A 60 9.85 4.60 3.49
CA LEU A 60 8.82 3.85 2.81
C LEU A 60 9.17 2.35 2.84
N ALA A 61 8.23 1.51 3.26
CA ALA A 61 8.37 0.07 3.25
C ALA A 61 7.78 -0.55 1.98
N PHE A 62 6.58 -0.12 1.59
CA PHE A 62 5.91 -0.58 0.37
C PHE A 62 4.75 0.33 -0.02
N LEU A 63 4.36 0.24 -1.30
CA LEU A 63 3.14 0.83 -1.87
C LEU A 63 2.27 -0.29 -2.43
N GLY A 64 1.01 -0.33 -2.05
CA GLY A 64 0.02 -1.30 -2.54
C GLY A 64 -0.93 -0.66 -3.53
N TRP A 65 -0.92 -1.15 -4.78
CA TRP A 65 -1.79 -0.70 -5.86
C TRP A 65 -2.82 -1.77 -6.19
N GLU A 66 -4.07 -1.38 -6.27
CA GLU A 66 -5.19 -2.28 -6.54
C GLU A 66 -5.38 -2.50 -8.03
N VAL A 67 -5.53 -3.77 -8.43
CA VAL A 67 -5.96 -4.17 -9.78
C VAL A 67 -7.43 -4.54 -9.78
N GLU A 68 -8.09 -4.36 -10.93
CA GLU A 68 -9.52 -4.60 -11.07
C GLU A 68 -9.89 -6.08 -11.02
N GLU A 69 -9.10 -6.91 -11.70
CA GLU A 69 -9.37 -8.34 -11.85
C GLU A 69 -8.22 -9.18 -11.30
N LYS A 70 -8.56 -10.29 -10.65
CA LYS A 70 -7.54 -11.26 -10.19
C LYS A 70 -6.57 -11.68 -11.30
N SER A 71 -7.09 -11.91 -12.52
CA SER A 71 -6.29 -12.28 -13.68
C SER A 71 -5.25 -11.22 -14.08
N ASP A 72 -5.44 -9.97 -13.66
CA ASP A 72 -4.50 -8.90 -13.97
C ASP A 72 -3.19 -9.03 -13.20
N LEU A 73 -3.21 -9.64 -12.01
CA LEU A 73 -1.96 -9.94 -11.27
C LEU A 73 -1.01 -10.79 -12.13
N GLN A 74 -1.52 -11.84 -12.76
CA GLN A 74 -0.70 -12.72 -13.62
C GLN A 74 -0.23 -12.00 -14.88
N LYS A 75 -1.07 -11.15 -15.48
CA LYS A 75 -0.71 -10.38 -16.68
C LYS A 75 0.39 -9.35 -16.36
N TYR A 76 0.30 -8.69 -15.20
CA TYR A 76 1.33 -7.77 -14.73
C TYR A 76 2.63 -8.51 -14.37
N ALA A 77 2.54 -9.65 -13.67
CA ALA A 77 3.71 -10.46 -13.36
C ALA A 77 4.49 -10.81 -14.63
N LYS A 78 3.79 -11.42 -15.61
CA LYS A 78 4.41 -11.77 -16.87
C LYS A 78 5.04 -10.56 -17.59
N ARG A 79 4.35 -9.44 -17.65
CA ARG A 79 4.86 -8.23 -18.29
C ARG A 79 6.11 -7.68 -17.62
N LEU A 80 6.15 -7.67 -16.29
CA LEU A 80 7.31 -7.23 -15.51
C LEU A 80 8.50 -8.16 -15.74
N GLU A 81 8.28 -9.49 -15.69
CA GLU A 81 9.30 -10.51 -15.94
C GLU A 81 9.85 -10.43 -17.38
N ASP A 82 8.98 -10.26 -18.38
CA ASP A 82 9.37 -10.05 -19.79
C ASP A 82 10.25 -8.79 -19.97
N ASN A 83 10.18 -7.82 -19.03
CA ASN A 83 11.01 -6.61 -18.99
C ASN A 83 12.16 -6.69 -17.98
N GLY A 84 12.46 -7.88 -17.44
CA GLY A 84 13.62 -8.13 -16.59
C GLY A 84 13.43 -7.74 -15.11
N THR A 85 12.19 -7.59 -14.64
CA THR A 85 11.89 -7.35 -13.23
C THR A 85 11.53 -8.66 -12.57
N ASP A 86 12.21 -9.01 -11.46
CA ASP A 86 11.86 -10.17 -10.65
C ASP A 86 10.54 -9.94 -9.93
N VAL A 87 9.57 -10.85 -10.12
CA VAL A 87 8.26 -10.78 -9.50
C VAL A 87 8.04 -11.94 -8.56
N PHE A 88 7.50 -11.67 -7.39
CA PHE A 88 7.21 -12.64 -6.35
C PHE A 88 5.72 -12.72 -6.08
N ILE A 89 5.21 -13.93 -5.90
CA ILE A 89 3.82 -14.16 -5.48
C ILE A 89 3.79 -14.07 -3.95
N GLY A 90 2.91 -13.23 -3.41
CA GLY A 90 2.68 -13.20 -1.97
C GLY A 90 2.03 -14.48 -1.48
N ASP A 91 2.56 -15.05 -0.41
CA ASP A 91 1.93 -16.18 0.25
C ASP A 91 0.68 -15.75 1.04
N LYS A 92 -0.06 -16.74 1.51
CA LYS A 92 -1.29 -16.48 2.27
C LYS A 92 -1.04 -15.66 3.54
N SER A 93 0.09 -15.87 4.20
CA SER A 93 0.44 -15.12 5.41
C SER A 93 0.64 -13.63 5.11
N LEU A 94 1.30 -13.31 4.00
CA LEU A 94 1.47 -11.93 3.55
C LEU A 94 0.13 -11.32 3.11
N ALA A 95 -0.69 -12.06 2.37
CA ALA A 95 -2.01 -11.59 1.94
C ALA A 95 -2.92 -11.29 3.15
N ASP A 96 -2.94 -12.19 4.15
CA ASP A 96 -3.68 -11.98 5.39
C ASP A 96 -3.16 -10.75 6.18
N MET A 97 -1.85 -10.55 6.23
CA MET A 97 -1.23 -9.38 6.88
C MET A 97 -1.55 -8.07 6.15
N ARG A 98 -1.78 -8.12 4.84
CA ARG A 98 -2.17 -6.98 4.00
C ARG A 98 -3.68 -6.77 3.93
N PHE A 99 -4.49 -7.69 4.48
CA PHE A 99 -5.95 -7.71 4.36
C PHE A 99 -6.41 -7.66 2.91
N VAL A 100 -5.84 -8.54 2.08
CA VAL A 100 -6.19 -8.70 0.66
C VAL A 100 -6.37 -10.18 0.33
N ASP A 101 -7.05 -10.48 -0.77
CA ASP A 101 -7.19 -11.88 -1.20
C ASP A 101 -5.88 -12.41 -1.78
N GLU A 102 -5.25 -11.65 -2.65
CA GLU A 102 -4.00 -12.02 -3.32
C GLU A 102 -3.14 -10.80 -3.64
N LEU A 103 -1.83 -11.03 -3.74
CA LEU A 103 -0.89 -10.01 -4.21
C LEU A 103 0.33 -10.61 -4.88
N ILE A 104 0.94 -9.79 -5.74
CA ILE A 104 2.32 -9.97 -6.20
C ILE A 104 3.13 -8.77 -5.75
N TYR A 105 4.45 -8.94 -5.65
CA TYR A 105 5.33 -7.83 -5.29
C TYR A 105 6.67 -7.89 -6.03
N PHE A 106 7.27 -6.74 -6.19
CA PHE A 106 8.54 -6.54 -6.87
C PHE A 106 9.17 -5.23 -6.40
N ASP A 107 10.43 -5.04 -6.71
CA ASP A 107 11.10 -3.76 -6.48
C ASP A 107 11.14 -2.96 -7.79
N ASP A 108 10.93 -1.64 -7.69
CA ASP A 108 11.17 -0.74 -8.81
C ASP A 108 12.68 -0.57 -9.06
N PRO A 109 13.09 0.07 -10.18
CA PRO A 109 14.52 0.19 -10.54
C PRO A 109 15.43 0.90 -9.53
N VAL A 110 14.86 1.56 -8.52
CA VAL A 110 15.63 2.20 -7.44
C VAL A 110 15.40 1.55 -6.07
N GLY A 111 14.73 0.38 -6.05
CA GLY A 111 14.55 -0.47 -4.87
C GLY A 111 13.36 -0.11 -3.98
N ASN A 112 12.36 0.61 -4.49
CA ASN A 112 11.11 0.75 -3.77
C ASN A 112 10.25 -0.48 -3.98
N ARG A 113 9.77 -1.09 -2.89
CA ARG A 113 8.87 -2.24 -2.96
C ARG A 113 7.47 -1.80 -3.39
N ILE A 114 6.99 -2.40 -4.47
CA ILE A 114 5.65 -2.23 -5.03
C ILE A 114 4.88 -3.54 -4.85
N GLU A 115 3.65 -3.43 -4.40
CA GLU A 115 2.71 -4.55 -4.27
C GLU A 115 1.52 -4.29 -5.21
N LEU A 116 1.19 -5.21 -6.10
CA LEU A 116 -0.08 -5.21 -6.82
C LEU A 116 -1.01 -6.17 -6.12
N ILE A 117 -2.20 -5.67 -5.76
CA ILE A 117 -3.13 -6.40 -4.91
C ILE A 117 -4.49 -6.56 -5.58
N TYR A 118 -5.17 -7.62 -5.22
CA TYR A 118 -6.54 -7.88 -5.63
C TYR A 118 -7.44 -8.04 -4.41
N SER A 119 -8.64 -7.42 -4.48
CA SER A 119 -9.71 -7.57 -3.49
C SER A 119 -9.27 -7.18 -2.06
N PRO A 120 -9.04 -5.90 -1.77
CA PRO A 120 -8.79 -5.45 -0.40
C PRO A 120 -10.01 -5.70 0.48
N HIS A 121 -9.78 -6.19 1.69
CA HIS A 121 -10.85 -6.54 2.62
C HIS A 121 -11.55 -5.31 3.20
N ILE A 122 -12.85 -5.35 3.20
CA ILE A 122 -13.71 -4.32 3.80
C ILE A 122 -13.99 -4.64 5.26
N ASP A 123 -13.98 -3.62 6.10
CA ASP A 123 -14.44 -3.70 7.49
C ASP A 123 -15.93 -3.34 7.55
N ASN A 124 -16.72 -4.20 8.17
CA ASN A 124 -18.16 -3.99 8.30
C ASN A 124 -18.53 -2.96 9.38
N SER A 125 -17.57 -2.55 10.22
CA SER A 125 -17.79 -1.50 11.21
C SER A 125 -17.67 -0.11 10.56
N PRO A 126 -18.49 0.86 10.98
CA PRO A 126 -18.35 2.23 10.50
C PRO A 126 -16.94 2.78 10.77
N PHE A 127 -16.42 3.59 9.83
CA PHE A 127 -15.20 4.34 10.05
C PHE A 127 -15.44 5.42 11.13
N VAL A 128 -14.57 5.45 12.13
CA VAL A 128 -14.61 6.44 13.22
C VAL A 128 -13.29 7.22 13.22
N PRO A 129 -13.29 8.50 12.78
CA PRO A 129 -12.09 9.31 12.77
C PRO A 129 -11.49 9.47 14.16
N GLY A 130 -10.17 9.45 14.26
CA GLY A 130 -9.43 9.65 15.51
C GLY A 130 -9.47 11.09 16.07
N ARG A 131 -10.01 12.04 15.29
CA ARG A 131 -10.29 13.43 15.67
C ARG A 131 -11.56 13.91 14.99
N PRO A 132 -12.17 15.04 15.40
CA PRO A 132 -13.42 15.55 14.83
C PRO A 132 -13.21 16.11 13.41
N ILE A 133 -13.25 15.23 12.43
CA ILE A 133 -13.26 15.51 10.98
C ILE A 133 -14.41 14.74 10.33
N SER A 134 -14.84 15.16 9.14
CA SER A 134 -15.90 14.49 8.39
C SER A 134 -15.49 13.16 7.73
N GLY A 135 -14.21 12.79 7.81
CA GLY A 135 -13.64 11.62 7.14
C GLY A 135 -12.63 12.01 6.06
N PHE A 136 -12.21 11.04 5.29
CA PHE A 136 -11.27 11.19 4.17
C PHE A 136 -12.01 11.06 2.83
N LYS A 137 -11.43 11.61 1.77
CA LYS A 137 -11.88 11.46 0.39
C LYS A 137 -11.02 10.40 -0.27
N THR A 138 -11.40 9.15 -0.16
CA THR A 138 -10.69 8.01 -0.75
C THR A 138 -11.34 7.50 -2.03
N ASP A 139 -12.67 7.43 -2.09
CA ASP A 139 -13.49 7.06 -3.24
C ASP A 139 -12.79 6.03 -4.19
N VAL A 140 -12.95 6.18 -5.49
CA VAL A 140 -12.38 5.27 -6.50
C VAL A 140 -10.87 5.38 -6.70
N CYS A 141 -10.24 6.45 -6.23
CA CYS A 141 -8.78 6.66 -6.36
C CYS A 141 -7.99 6.17 -5.14
N GLY A 142 -8.66 5.64 -4.11
CA GLY A 142 -8.02 5.23 -2.86
C GLY A 142 -7.30 6.40 -2.18
N LEU A 143 -6.01 6.26 -1.91
CA LEU A 143 -5.19 7.33 -1.32
C LEU A 143 -4.81 8.45 -2.32
N GLY A 144 -5.21 8.32 -3.59
CA GLY A 144 -4.95 9.28 -4.64
C GLY A 144 -3.59 9.07 -5.30
N HIS A 145 -2.51 9.56 -4.70
CA HIS A 145 -1.16 9.43 -5.27
C HIS A 145 -0.09 9.33 -4.18
N ALA A 146 1.06 8.79 -4.57
CA ALA A 146 2.27 8.81 -3.77
C ALA A 146 3.35 9.64 -4.48
N VAL A 147 4.15 10.36 -3.70
CA VAL A 147 5.33 11.08 -4.20
C VAL A 147 6.57 10.38 -3.66
N LEU A 148 7.40 9.88 -4.56
CA LEU A 148 8.64 9.21 -4.21
C LEU A 148 9.83 10.18 -4.32
N HIS A 149 10.59 10.29 -3.23
CA HIS A 149 11.87 10.99 -3.28
C HIS A 149 12.97 10.00 -3.72
N VAL A 150 13.50 10.19 -4.92
CA VAL A 150 14.41 9.24 -5.55
C VAL A 150 15.67 9.93 -6.07
N SER A 151 16.77 9.18 -6.11
CA SER A 151 18.06 9.71 -6.59
C SER A 151 18.15 9.79 -8.13
N ASN A 152 17.35 8.99 -8.84
CA ASN A 152 17.36 8.93 -10.30
C ASN A 152 15.96 8.71 -10.86
N VAL A 153 15.33 9.80 -11.27
CA VAL A 153 13.97 9.77 -11.84
C VAL A 153 13.94 9.19 -13.26
N ASP A 154 15.04 9.33 -14.03
CA ASP A 154 15.08 8.88 -15.43
C ASP A 154 14.97 7.36 -15.57
N MET A 155 15.38 6.61 -14.55
CA MET A 155 15.16 5.15 -14.48
C MET A 155 13.70 4.78 -14.22
N LEU A 156 12.97 5.62 -13.48
CA LEU A 156 11.61 5.33 -13.04
C LEU A 156 10.55 5.69 -14.06
N ILE A 157 10.75 6.78 -14.84
CA ILE A 157 9.78 7.22 -15.82
C ILE A 157 9.38 6.10 -16.81
N PRO A 158 10.31 5.45 -17.53
CA PRO A 158 9.95 4.38 -18.45
C PRO A 158 9.33 3.18 -17.73
N PHE A 159 9.78 2.87 -16.53
CA PHE A 159 9.23 1.78 -15.74
C PHE A 159 7.77 2.01 -15.39
N TYR A 160 7.45 3.12 -14.74
CA TYR A 160 6.07 3.41 -14.33
C TYR A 160 5.13 3.68 -15.50
N LEU A 161 5.60 4.35 -16.58
CA LEU A 161 4.79 4.51 -17.80
C LEU A 161 4.48 3.13 -18.41
N SER A 162 5.43 2.20 -18.41
CA SER A 162 5.19 0.85 -18.88
C SER A 162 4.22 0.07 -18.02
N LEU A 163 4.26 0.26 -16.69
CA LEU A 163 3.43 -0.43 -15.72
C LEU A 163 1.98 0.07 -15.75
N ILE A 164 1.79 1.39 -15.71
CA ILE A 164 0.47 2.03 -15.59
C ILE A 164 -0.28 2.04 -16.92
N HIS A 165 0.41 1.88 -18.03
CA HIS A 165 -0.19 1.87 -19.34
C HIS A 165 -0.90 3.18 -19.73
N ILE A 166 -0.12 4.19 -19.94
CA ILE A 166 -0.60 5.37 -20.65
C ILE A 166 -0.20 5.25 -22.12
#